data_9c5fbffa18bfc369b595b612a4aa90ed
#
_entry.id   9c5fbffa18bfc369b595b612a4aa90ed
#
_cell.length_a   1.000
_cell.length_b   1.000
_cell.length_c   1.000
_cell.angle_alpha   90.00
_cell.angle_beta   90.00
_cell.angle_gamma   90.00
#
_symmetry.space_group_name_H-M   'P 1'
#
loop_
_entity.id
_entity.type
_entity.pdbx_description
1 polymer ?
#
loop_
_entity_poly.entity_id
_entity_poly.type
_entity_poly.pdbx_seq_one_letter_code
_entity_poly.pdbx_strand_id
1 'polypeptide(L)'
;LAIVLVATAPAAAGALAMRQEVVALIYQRGSFGVEDVAATASLFGLLGLGVVFVSTRELLNRVFFSYQRTVAPMLVGIAAVLANLGFSLWLLQQIGLAGIALGNALAAVVFFLGQLALLWRWKPQLLQRRLLGYAGAIIVAATITYGITIGLVSMLAADLHVFARLTMGGLILIGSYVPTLAILLLMIGITPRTALAELRGDAMQNDGY
;
A
#
# COMPACT_ATOMS: atom_id res chain seq x y z
N LEU A 1 1.37 -13.15 2.35
CA LEU A 1 0.95 -11.80 2.74
C LEU A 1 2.14 -10.83 2.73
N ALA A 2 3.30 -11.22 3.33
CA ALA A 2 4.50 -10.40 3.34
C ALA A 2 4.97 -9.98 1.94
N ILE A 3 4.98 -10.90 0.96
CA ILE A 3 5.39 -10.61 -0.44
C ILE A 3 4.55 -9.48 -1.05
N VAL A 4 3.23 -9.54 -0.87
CA VAL A 4 2.32 -8.52 -1.40
C VAL A 4 2.60 -7.17 -0.76
N LEU A 5 2.79 -7.13 0.55
CA LEU A 5 3.13 -5.90 1.27
C LEU A 5 4.48 -5.34 0.85
N VAL A 6 5.51 -6.19 0.69
CA VAL A 6 6.84 -5.77 0.21
C VAL A 6 6.78 -5.13 -1.17
N ALA A 7 5.92 -5.63 -2.07
CA ALA A 7 5.78 -5.10 -3.42
C ALA A 7 4.89 -3.85 -3.47
N THR A 8 3.80 -3.81 -2.70
CA THR A 8 2.80 -2.74 -2.80
C THR A 8 3.13 -1.51 -1.95
N ALA A 9 3.84 -1.68 -0.83
CA ALA A 9 4.19 -0.55 0.04
C ALA A 9 5.11 0.49 -0.65
N PRO A 10 6.20 0.11 -1.36
CA PRO A 10 6.98 1.09 -2.10
C PRO A 10 6.20 1.72 -3.26
N ALA A 11 5.31 0.96 -3.92
CA ALA A 11 4.45 1.50 -4.97
C ALA A 11 3.50 2.59 -4.42
N ALA A 12 2.91 2.37 -3.25
CA ALA A 12 2.07 3.36 -2.58
C ALA A 12 2.89 4.59 -2.13
N ALA A 13 4.08 4.37 -1.56
CA ALA A 13 5.00 5.44 -1.18
C ALA A 13 5.42 6.28 -2.39
N GLY A 14 5.74 5.64 -3.51
CA GLY A 14 6.08 6.29 -4.78
C GLY A 14 4.91 7.07 -5.37
N ALA A 15 3.72 6.47 -5.41
CA ALA A 15 2.50 7.14 -5.87
C ALA A 15 2.21 8.40 -5.05
N LEU A 16 2.44 8.37 -3.75
CA LEU A 16 2.24 9.52 -2.88
C LEU A 16 3.34 10.58 -3.02
N ALA A 17 4.62 10.14 -3.08
CA ALA A 17 5.77 11.04 -3.18
C ALA A 17 5.83 11.77 -4.51
N MET A 18 5.51 11.09 -5.61
CA MET A 18 5.67 11.58 -6.99
C MET A 18 4.32 11.85 -7.67
N ARG A 19 3.27 12.07 -6.88
CA ARG A 19 1.91 12.27 -7.39
C ARG A 19 1.77 13.42 -8.39
N GLN A 20 2.47 14.52 -8.15
CA GLN A 20 2.41 15.70 -9.02
C GLN A 20 3.13 15.44 -10.35
N GLU A 21 4.32 14.87 -10.29
CA GLU A 21 5.12 14.53 -11.46
C GLU A 21 4.43 13.49 -12.34
N VAL A 22 3.83 12.45 -11.75
CA VAL A 22 3.08 11.43 -12.49
C VAL A 22 1.88 12.03 -13.20
N VAL A 23 1.08 12.83 -12.49
CA VAL A 23 -0.11 13.46 -13.07
C VAL A 23 0.27 14.50 -14.11
N ALA A 24 1.31 15.32 -13.87
CA ALA A 24 1.80 16.29 -14.82
C ALA A 24 2.28 15.61 -16.11
N LEU A 25 3.07 14.55 -16.01
CA LEU A 25 3.58 13.83 -17.17
C LEU A 25 2.47 13.28 -18.06
N ILE A 26 1.39 12.76 -17.44
CA ILE A 26 0.31 12.09 -18.18
C ILE A 26 -0.72 13.08 -18.72
N TYR A 27 -1.09 14.07 -17.91
CA TYR A 27 -2.28 14.90 -18.18
C TYR A 27 -1.97 16.38 -18.49
N GLN A 28 -0.82 16.94 -18.10
CA GLN A 28 -0.53 18.37 -18.28
C GLN A 28 -0.31 18.73 -19.76
N ARG A 29 -1.43 18.86 -20.51
CA ARG A 29 -1.45 19.18 -21.94
C ARG A 29 -2.68 20.04 -22.26
N GLY A 30 -2.53 20.96 -23.22
CA GLY A 30 -3.65 21.78 -23.69
C GLY A 30 -4.26 22.63 -22.58
N SER A 31 -5.55 22.42 -22.29
CA SER A 31 -6.29 23.18 -21.26
C SER A 31 -6.07 22.68 -19.83
N PHE A 32 -5.37 21.55 -19.62
CA PHE A 32 -5.12 21.00 -18.29
C PHE A 32 -3.94 21.74 -17.62
N GLY A 33 -4.27 22.68 -16.75
CA GLY A 33 -3.30 23.58 -16.11
C GLY A 33 -2.66 23.04 -14.85
N VAL A 34 -1.85 23.87 -14.21
CA VAL A 34 -1.12 23.52 -12.97
C VAL A 34 -2.10 23.24 -11.80
N GLU A 35 -3.21 23.99 -11.74
CA GLU A 35 -4.24 23.81 -10.72
C GLU A 35 -4.95 22.46 -10.85
N ASP A 36 -5.25 22.05 -12.10
CA ASP A 36 -5.84 20.74 -12.39
C ASP A 36 -4.89 19.61 -12.02
N VAL A 37 -3.59 19.78 -12.29
CA VAL A 37 -2.55 18.85 -11.87
C VAL A 37 -2.54 18.71 -10.36
N ALA A 38 -2.56 19.79 -9.60
CA ALA A 38 -2.52 19.77 -8.14
C ALA A 38 -3.76 19.07 -7.54
N ALA A 39 -4.96 19.38 -8.06
CA ALA A 39 -6.20 18.75 -7.65
C ALA A 39 -6.18 17.23 -7.95
N THR A 40 -5.83 16.85 -9.17
CA THR A 40 -5.77 15.45 -9.59
C THR A 40 -4.68 14.67 -8.84
N ALA A 41 -3.51 15.27 -8.61
CA ALA A 41 -2.42 14.66 -7.84
C ALA A 41 -2.81 14.36 -6.40
N SER A 42 -3.63 15.23 -5.78
CA SER A 42 -4.15 14.96 -4.42
C SER A 42 -5.02 13.71 -4.38
N LEU A 43 -5.90 13.53 -5.36
CA LEU A 43 -6.75 12.34 -5.50
C LEU A 43 -5.92 11.09 -5.80
N PHE A 44 -4.95 11.20 -6.71
CA PHE A 44 -4.04 10.11 -7.07
C PHE A 44 -3.24 9.62 -5.86
N GLY A 45 -2.73 10.52 -5.03
CA GLY A 45 -2.01 10.16 -3.80
C GLY A 45 -2.88 9.41 -2.79
N LEU A 46 -4.13 9.87 -2.57
CA LEU A 46 -5.08 9.21 -1.67
C LEU A 46 -5.46 7.81 -2.17
N LEU A 47 -5.70 7.65 -3.47
CA LEU A 47 -5.98 6.34 -4.07
C LEU A 47 -4.76 5.43 -4.00
N GLY A 48 -3.55 5.96 -4.19
CA GLY A 48 -2.29 5.22 -4.07
C GLY A 48 -2.11 4.58 -2.69
N LEU A 49 -2.48 5.28 -1.62
CA LEU A 49 -2.49 4.70 -0.27
C LEU A 49 -3.46 3.52 -0.15
N GLY A 50 -4.59 3.56 -0.85
CA GLY A 50 -5.57 2.48 -0.88
C GLY A 50 -5.07 1.18 -1.51
N VAL A 51 -4.09 1.25 -2.42
CA VAL A 51 -3.57 0.09 -3.18
C VAL A 51 -3.05 -1.01 -2.25
N VAL A 52 -2.37 -0.66 -1.16
CA VAL A 52 -1.85 -1.63 -0.18
C VAL A 52 -2.99 -2.46 0.43
N PHE A 53 -4.06 -1.80 0.85
CA PHE A 53 -5.22 -2.46 1.45
C PHE A 53 -5.98 -3.31 0.43
N VAL A 54 -6.16 -2.80 -0.79
CA VAL A 54 -6.82 -3.53 -1.89
C VAL A 54 -6.03 -4.79 -2.25
N SER A 55 -4.72 -4.70 -2.42
CA SER A 55 -3.88 -5.85 -2.76
C SER A 55 -3.85 -6.90 -1.64
N THR A 56 -3.79 -6.46 -0.38
CA THR A 56 -3.82 -7.37 0.77
C THR A 56 -5.17 -8.04 0.92
N ARG A 57 -6.26 -7.32 0.67
CA ARG A 57 -7.62 -7.86 0.64
C ARG A 57 -7.78 -8.98 -0.38
N GLU A 58 -7.26 -8.80 -1.60
CA GLU A 58 -7.33 -9.83 -2.64
C GLU A 58 -6.61 -11.12 -2.22
N LEU A 59 -5.49 -11.00 -1.52
CA LEU A 59 -4.80 -12.16 -0.98
C LEU A 59 -5.64 -12.86 0.12
N LEU A 60 -6.25 -12.09 1.03
CA LEU A 60 -7.13 -12.64 2.07
C LEU A 60 -8.35 -13.35 1.46
N ASN A 61 -8.95 -12.80 0.40
CA ASN A 61 -10.02 -13.45 -0.35
C ASN A 61 -9.60 -14.83 -0.84
N ARG A 62 -8.39 -14.96 -1.41
CA ARG A 62 -7.87 -16.26 -1.88
C ARG A 62 -7.72 -17.26 -0.73
N VAL A 63 -7.30 -16.81 0.46
CA VAL A 63 -7.23 -17.65 1.66
C VAL A 63 -8.62 -18.16 2.04
N PHE A 64 -9.63 -17.30 2.10
CA PHE A 64 -11.00 -17.75 2.39
C PHE A 64 -11.55 -18.70 1.34
N PHE A 65 -11.30 -18.47 0.06
CA PHE A 65 -11.76 -19.31 -1.04
C PHE A 65 -11.10 -20.69 -1.05
N SER A 66 -9.81 -20.79 -0.70
CA SER A 66 -9.10 -22.07 -0.61
C SER A 66 -9.71 -22.98 0.47
N TYR A 67 -10.33 -22.39 1.48
CA TYR A 67 -11.07 -23.13 2.53
C TYR A 67 -12.59 -23.22 2.25
N GLN A 68 -13.04 -22.91 1.02
CA GLN A 68 -14.44 -22.93 0.60
C GLN A 68 -15.36 -22.02 1.44
N ARG A 69 -14.80 -21.01 2.11
CA ARG A 69 -15.55 -20.03 2.92
C ARG A 69 -15.76 -18.75 2.13
N THR A 70 -16.73 -18.75 1.22
CA THR A 70 -17.01 -17.61 0.33
C THR A 70 -17.97 -16.58 0.95
N VAL A 71 -18.90 -17.03 1.79
CA VAL A 71 -19.96 -16.16 2.37
C VAL A 71 -19.38 -15.11 3.32
N ALA A 72 -18.41 -15.49 4.16
CA ALA A 72 -17.85 -14.58 5.15
C ALA A 72 -17.16 -13.35 4.51
N PRO A 73 -16.21 -13.50 3.56
CA PRO A 73 -15.62 -12.33 2.87
C PRO A 73 -16.64 -11.57 2.03
N MET A 74 -17.67 -12.24 1.48
CA MET A 74 -18.75 -11.56 0.73
C MET A 74 -19.53 -10.59 1.64
N LEU A 75 -19.91 -11.01 2.85
CA LEU A 75 -20.62 -10.13 3.79
C LEU A 75 -19.77 -8.93 4.22
N VAL A 76 -18.46 -9.13 4.45
CA VAL A 76 -17.53 -8.02 4.71
C VAL A 76 -17.45 -7.09 3.49
N GLY A 77 -17.47 -7.65 2.26
CA GLY A 77 -17.50 -6.89 1.03
C GLY A 77 -18.72 -5.98 0.93
N ILE A 78 -19.91 -6.52 1.22
CA ILE A 78 -21.15 -5.75 1.23
C ILE A 78 -21.08 -4.62 2.27
N ALA A 79 -20.62 -4.93 3.49
CA ALA A 79 -20.44 -3.91 4.54
C ALA A 79 -19.46 -2.81 4.11
N ALA A 80 -18.37 -3.17 3.44
CA ALA A 80 -17.39 -2.21 2.93
C ALA A 80 -17.95 -1.32 1.80
N VAL A 81 -18.79 -1.86 0.92
CA VAL A 81 -19.49 -1.06 -0.11
C VAL A 81 -20.46 -0.06 0.53
N LEU A 82 -21.22 -0.47 1.53
CA LEU A 82 -22.10 0.43 2.27
C LEU A 82 -21.29 1.50 3.03
N ALA A 83 -20.17 1.12 3.64
CA ALA A 83 -19.25 2.06 4.28
C ALA A 83 -18.64 3.05 3.27
N ASN A 84 -18.25 2.58 2.07
CA ASN A 84 -17.77 3.46 1.01
C ASN A 84 -18.83 4.49 0.61
N LEU A 85 -20.05 4.06 0.39
CA LEU A 85 -21.16 4.97 0.06
C LEU A 85 -21.36 6.02 1.17
N GLY A 86 -21.42 5.58 2.43
CA GLY A 86 -21.59 6.47 3.58
C GLY A 86 -20.43 7.47 3.72
N PHE A 87 -19.19 6.99 3.70
CA PHE A 87 -18.01 7.86 3.80
C PHE A 87 -17.90 8.82 2.61
N SER A 88 -18.13 8.34 1.40
CA SER A 88 -18.02 9.18 0.20
C SER A 88 -19.07 10.28 0.18
N LEU A 89 -20.31 9.98 0.53
CA LEU A 89 -21.38 10.99 0.61
C LEU A 89 -21.13 12.01 1.72
N TRP A 90 -20.69 11.54 2.88
CA TRP A 90 -20.40 12.42 4.01
C TRP A 90 -19.19 13.34 3.72
N LEU A 91 -18.07 12.76 3.23
CA LEU A 91 -16.85 13.51 2.94
C LEU A 91 -16.99 14.41 1.70
N LEU A 92 -17.82 14.04 0.72
CA LEU A 92 -18.13 14.89 -0.44
C LEU A 92 -18.67 16.25 0.00
N GLN A 93 -19.52 16.28 1.03
CA GLN A 93 -20.09 17.51 1.58
C GLN A 93 -19.06 18.37 2.33
N GLN A 94 -18.00 17.76 2.89
CA GLN A 94 -17.00 18.46 3.69
C GLN A 94 -15.81 18.97 2.87
N ILE A 95 -15.30 18.13 1.97
CA ILE A 95 -14.06 18.39 1.24
C ILE A 95 -14.16 18.20 -0.29
N GLY A 96 -15.40 18.14 -0.81
CA GLY A 96 -15.64 18.02 -2.25
C GLY A 96 -15.17 16.68 -2.83
N LEU A 97 -14.70 16.71 -4.10
CA LEU A 97 -14.29 15.49 -4.83
C LEU A 97 -13.21 14.66 -4.13
N ALA A 98 -12.33 15.30 -3.36
CA ALA A 98 -11.32 14.61 -2.56
C ALA A 98 -11.96 13.67 -1.52
N GLY A 99 -13.19 14.00 -1.07
CA GLY A 99 -13.97 13.17 -0.15
C GLY A 99 -14.34 11.81 -0.72
N ILE A 100 -14.61 11.71 -2.01
CA ILE A 100 -14.90 10.43 -2.69
C ILE A 100 -13.65 9.53 -2.68
N ALA A 101 -12.49 10.08 -3.01
CA ALA A 101 -11.23 9.33 -3.01
C ALA A 101 -10.86 8.87 -1.59
N LEU A 102 -11.02 9.73 -0.61
CA LEU A 102 -10.76 9.39 0.79
C LEU A 102 -11.78 8.36 1.31
N GLY A 103 -13.05 8.49 0.96
CA GLY A 103 -14.12 7.54 1.29
C GLY A 103 -13.81 6.14 0.77
N ASN A 104 -13.32 6.04 -0.48
CA ASN A 104 -12.88 4.78 -1.07
C ASN A 104 -11.68 4.18 -0.34
N ALA A 105 -10.68 4.99 0.03
CA ALA A 105 -9.54 4.54 0.81
C ALA A 105 -9.94 4.03 2.20
N LEU A 106 -10.84 4.75 2.90
CA LEU A 106 -11.37 4.32 4.20
C LEU A 106 -12.18 3.03 4.09
N ALA A 107 -12.98 2.87 3.06
CA ALA A 107 -13.72 1.62 2.82
C ALA A 107 -12.78 0.43 2.54
N ALA A 108 -11.67 0.65 1.85
CA ALA A 108 -10.64 -0.39 1.66
C ALA A 108 -10.03 -0.82 3.00
N VAL A 109 -9.79 0.12 3.92
CA VAL A 109 -9.35 -0.17 5.29
C VAL A 109 -10.40 -0.97 6.05
N VAL A 110 -11.68 -0.56 6.00
CA VAL A 110 -12.79 -1.27 6.65
C VAL A 110 -12.89 -2.70 6.14
N PHE A 111 -12.79 -2.89 4.81
CA PHE A 111 -12.81 -4.22 4.21
C PHE A 111 -11.64 -5.08 4.71
N PHE A 112 -10.44 -4.54 4.67
CA PHE A 112 -9.22 -5.21 5.12
C PHE A 112 -9.31 -5.61 6.60
N LEU A 113 -9.70 -4.68 7.48
CA LEU A 113 -9.83 -4.93 8.91
C LEU A 113 -10.94 -5.94 9.21
N GLY A 114 -12.06 -5.89 8.48
CA GLY A 114 -13.15 -6.86 8.60
C GLY A 114 -12.71 -8.28 8.26
N GLN A 115 -11.96 -8.46 7.15
CA GLN A 115 -11.41 -9.76 6.79
C GLN A 115 -10.34 -10.24 7.78
N LEU A 116 -9.50 -9.34 8.26
CA LEU A 116 -8.48 -9.66 9.26
C LEU A 116 -9.12 -10.12 10.57
N ALA A 117 -10.18 -9.43 11.03
CA ALA A 117 -10.93 -9.79 12.22
C ALA A 117 -11.61 -11.16 12.06
N LEU A 118 -12.21 -11.45 10.89
CA LEU A 118 -12.78 -12.74 10.58
C LEU A 118 -11.72 -13.86 10.61
N LEU A 119 -10.56 -13.61 10.00
CA LEU A 119 -9.46 -14.58 9.98
C LEU A 119 -8.92 -14.82 11.39
N TRP A 120 -8.77 -13.78 12.19
CA TRP A 120 -8.34 -13.88 13.58
C TRP A 120 -9.30 -14.70 14.45
N ARG A 121 -10.61 -14.51 14.26
CA ARG A 121 -11.63 -15.30 15.00
C ARG A 121 -11.69 -16.75 14.55
N TRP A 122 -11.40 -17.03 13.29
CA TRP A 122 -11.55 -18.37 12.72
C TRP A 122 -10.28 -19.21 12.80
N LYS A 123 -9.13 -18.63 12.46
CA LYS A 123 -7.82 -19.29 12.40
C LYS A 123 -6.72 -18.34 12.93
N PRO A 124 -6.68 -18.06 14.26
CA PRO A 124 -5.69 -17.15 14.84
C PRO A 124 -4.25 -17.60 14.59
N GLN A 125 -4.04 -18.90 14.38
CA GLN A 125 -2.73 -19.52 14.10
C GLN A 125 -2.11 -19.02 12.78
N LEU A 126 -2.93 -18.56 11.82
CA LEU A 126 -2.45 -17.99 10.55
C LEU A 126 -1.91 -16.56 10.74
N LEU A 127 -2.29 -15.88 11.82
CA LEU A 127 -1.76 -14.56 12.20
C LEU A 127 -0.62 -14.70 13.20
N GLN A 128 0.49 -15.24 12.76
CA GLN A 128 1.68 -15.37 13.61
C GLN A 128 2.24 -13.99 13.99
N ARG A 129 2.82 -13.87 15.19
CA ARG A 129 3.49 -12.64 15.66
C ARG A 129 4.55 -12.13 14.68
N ARG A 130 5.21 -13.05 13.97
CA ARG A 130 6.18 -12.71 12.91
C ARG A 130 5.54 -11.90 11.77
N LEU A 131 4.30 -12.20 11.39
CA LEU A 131 3.59 -11.46 10.34
C LEU A 131 3.35 -10.00 10.73
N LEU A 132 3.04 -9.73 12.00
CA LEU A 132 2.90 -8.37 12.52
C LEU A 132 4.25 -7.62 12.49
N GLY A 133 5.34 -8.32 12.80
CA GLY A 133 6.70 -7.79 12.68
C GLY A 133 7.04 -7.41 11.23
N TYR A 134 6.75 -8.29 10.26
CA TYR A 134 6.93 -7.99 8.84
C TYR A 134 6.10 -6.79 8.40
N ALA A 135 4.82 -6.74 8.76
CA ALA A 135 3.95 -5.64 8.39
C ALA A 135 4.45 -4.31 8.99
N GLY A 136 4.86 -4.31 10.26
CA GLY A 136 5.43 -3.14 10.93
C GLY A 136 6.72 -2.67 10.24
N ALA A 137 7.67 -3.57 9.97
CA ALA A 137 8.92 -3.23 9.29
C ALA A 137 8.67 -2.65 7.89
N ILE A 138 7.73 -3.22 7.12
CA ILE A 138 7.38 -2.75 5.78
C ILE A 138 6.76 -1.34 5.83
N ILE A 139 5.86 -1.09 6.78
CA ILE A 139 5.23 0.24 6.95
C ILE A 139 6.29 1.28 7.33
N VAL A 140 7.17 0.97 8.30
CA VAL A 140 8.25 1.87 8.70
C VAL A 140 9.22 2.11 7.55
N ALA A 141 9.62 1.07 6.81
CA ALA A 141 10.47 1.21 5.63
C ALA A 141 9.82 2.10 4.56
N ALA A 142 8.55 1.90 4.27
CA ALA A 142 7.81 2.72 3.29
C ALA A 142 7.72 4.19 3.73
N THR A 143 7.50 4.46 5.02
CA THR A 143 7.44 5.83 5.56
C THR A 143 8.80 6.53 5.49
N ILE A 144 9.87 5.84 5.87
CA ILE A 144 11.24 6.39 5.77
C ILE A 144 11.59 6.65 4.30
N THR A 145 11.32 5.71 3.42
CA THR A 145 11.58 5.84 1.99
C THR A 145 10.79 6.99 1.36
N TYR A 146 9.53 7.17 1.75
CA TYR A 146 8.71 8.30 1.35
C TYR A 146 9.37 9.64 1.73
N GLY A 147 9.83 9.78 2.98
CA GLY A 147 10.52 10.98 3.47
C GLY A 147 11.83 11.25 2.73
N ILE A 148 12.64 10.21 2.52
CA ILE A 148 13.90 10.31 1.76
C ILE A 148 13.63 10.73 0.31
N THR A 149 12.63 10.12 -0.34
CA THR A 149 12.30 10.41 -1.74
C THR A 149 11.87 11.87 -1.90
N ILE A 150 10.97 12.36 -1.06
CA ILE A 150 10.54 13.77 -1.11
C ILE A 150 11.73 14.70 -0.83
N GLY A 151 12.50 14.45 0.22
CA GLY A 151 13.63 15.30 0.60
C GLY A 151 14.68 15.38 -0.50
N LEU A 152 15.10 14.25 -1.06
CA LEU A 152 16.12 14.23 -2.11
C LEU A 152 15.60 14.75 -3.45
N VAL A 153 14.36 14.44 -3.83
CA VAL A 153 13.78 14.97 -5.08
C VAL A 153 13.61 16.49 -4.99
N SER A 154 13.19 17.03 -3.85
CA SER A 154 13.08 18.48 -3.67
C SER A 154 14.42 19.21 -3.73
N MET A 155 15.50 18.57 -3.21
CA MET A 155 16.84 19.18 -3.18
C MET A 155 17.60 19.04 -4.49
N LEU A 156 17.53 17.87 -5.14
CA LEU A 156 18.38 17.53 -6.29
C LEU A 156 17.69 17.74 -7.65
N ALA A 157 16.37 17.77 -7.68
CA ALA A 157 15.60 17.74 -8.91
C ALA A 157 14.76 19.01 -9.12
N ALA A 158 14.96 20.08 -8.33
CA ALA A 158 14.14 21.30 -8.41
C ALA A 158 14.10 21.90 -9.83
N ASP A 159 15.24 21.89 -10.54
CA ASP A 159 15.40 22.47 -11.86
C ASP A 159 15.28 21.46 -13.02
N LEU A 160 14.99 20.17 -12.71
CA LEU A 160 14.95 19.13 -13.72
C LEU A 160 13.56 19.04 -14.38
N HIS A 161 13.56 18.60 -15.64
CA HIS A 161 12.35 18.23 -16.37
C HIS A 161 11.55 17.15 -15.62
N VAL A 162 10.21 17.15 -15.72
CA VAL A 162 9.29 16.22 -15.05
C VAL A 162 9.70 14.74 -15.25
N PHE A 163 10.11 14.39 -16.47
CA PHE A 163 10.57 13.02 -16.76
C PHE A 163 11.85 12.64 -15.98
N ALA A 164 12.81 13.56 -15.90
CA ALA A 164 14.05 13.33 -15.14
C ALA A 164 13.78 13.25 -13.63
N ARG A 165 12.85 14.07 -13.12
CA ARG A 165 12.37 13.97 -11.72
C ARG A 165 11.76 12.61 -11.42
N LEU A 166 10.92 12.09 -12.31
CA LEU A 166 10.28 10.79 -12.15
C LEU A 166 11.30 9.63 -12.14
N THR A 167 12.23 9.64 -13.09
CA THR A 167 13.26 8.59 -13.15
C THR A 167 14.17 8.63 -11.93
N MET A 168 14.62 9.82 -11.53
CA MET A 168 15.46 10.00 -10.35
C MET A 168 14.72 9.63 -9.06
N GLY A 169 13.46 10.08 -8.90
CA GLY A 169 12.63 9.74 -7.76
C GLY A 169 12.37 8.24 -7.66
N GLY A 170 12.12 7.56 -8.78
CA GLY A 170 11.98 6.10 -8.83
C GLY A 170 13.25 5.35 -8.41
N LEU A 171 14.42 5.81 -8.87
CA LEU A 171 15.71 5.24 -8.47
C LEU A 171 16.00 5.47 -6.97
N ILE A 172 15.73 6.65 -6.45
CA ILE A 172 15.88 6.97 -5.03
C ILE A 172 14.94 6.09 -4.19
N LEU A 173 13.70 5.93 -4.64
CA LEU A 173 12.69 5.13 -3.96
C LEU A 173 13.12 3.66 -3.84
N ILE A 174 13.52 3.04 -4.94
CA ILE A 174 13.99 1.65 -4.94
C ILE A 174 15.29 1.52 -4.15
N GLY A 175 16.24 2.43 -4.39
CA GLY A 175 17.55 2.44 -3.74
C GLY A 175 17.50 2.65 -2.23
N SER A 176 16.50 3.38 -1.71
CA SER A 176 16.32 3.59 -0.28
C SER A 176 15.42 2.54 0.38
N TYR A 177 14.41 2.01 -0.33
CA TYR A 177 13.48 1.05 0.23
C TYR A 177 14.13 -0.30 0.54
N VAL A 178 14.88 -0.84 -0.42
CA VAL A 178 15.49 -2.18 -0.26
C VAL A 178 16.44 -2.25 0.93
N PRO A 179 17.44 -1.34 1.10
CA PRO A 179 18.33 -1.40 2.25
C PRO A 179 17.61 -1.09 3.57
N THR A 180 16.67 -0.13 3.59
CA THR A 180 15.91 0.19 4.80
C THR A 180 15.09 -1.00 5.27
N LEU A 181 14.41 -1.68 4.36
CA LEU A 181 13.65 -2.88 4.67
C LEU A 181 14.58 -4.01 5.17
N ALA A 182 15.72 -4.21 4.50
CA ALA A 182 16.69 -5.24 4.89
C ALA A 182 17.22 -4.99 6.32
N ILE A 183 17.58 -3.76 6.66
CA ILE A 183 18.03 -3.38 8.00
C ILE A 183 16.95 -3.64 9.05
N LEU A 184 15.70 -3.23 8.79
CA LEU A 184 14.59 -3.43 9.72
C LEU A 184 14.26 -4.90 9.93
N LEU A 185 14.32 -5.72 8.89
CA LEU A 185 14.12 -7.17 8.99
C LEU A 185 15.24 -7.82 9.83
N LEU A 186 16.48 -7.41 9.65
CA LEU A 186 17.60 -7.88 10.46
C LEU A 186 17.45 -7.48 11.94
N MET A 187 16.98 -6.26 12.23
CA MET A 187 16.74 -5.82 13.61
C MET A 187 15.65 -6.64 14.33
N ILE A 188 14.67 -7.15 13.58
CA ILE A 188 13.60 -8.04 14.11
C ILE A 188 14.08 -9.51 14.22
N GLY A 189 15.35 -9.79 13.84
CA GLY A 189 15.92 -11.14 13.89
C GLY A 189 15.54 -12.01 12.70
N ILE A 190 15.07 -11.40 11.61
CA ILE A 190 14.74 -12.09 10.35
C ILE A 190 15.92 -11.95 9.40
N THR A 191 16.68 -13.04 9.22
CA THR A 191 17.80 -13.02 8.28
C THR A 191 17.30 -13.08 6.83
N PRO A 192 18.04 -12.51 5.87
CA PRO A 192 17.66 -12.58 4.45
C PRO A 192 17.49 -14.03 3.94
N ARG A 193 18.21 -14.99 4.53
CA ARG A 193 18.09 -16.41 4.19
C ARG A 193 16.77 -17.00 4.68
N THR A 194 16.33 -16.68 5.90
CA THR A 194 15.03 -17.15 6.42
C THR A 194 13.88 -16.48 5.68
N ALA A 195 13.99 -15.19 5.37
CA ALA A 195 12.99 -14.49 4.57
C ALA A 195 12.86 -15.10 3.16
N LEU A 196 13.97 -15.40 2.48
CA LEU A 196 13.97 -16.03 1.16
C LEU A 196 13.45 -17.48 1.20
N ALA A 197 13.75 -18.26 2.24
CA ALA A 197 13.21 -19.60 2.41
C ALA A 197 11.70 -19.60 2.62
N GLU A 198 11.19 -18.68 3.44
CA GLU A 198 9.74 -18.48 3.60
C GLU A 198 9.07 -18.02 2.29
N LEU A 199 9.73 -17.16 1.51
CA LEU A 199 9.25 -16.69 0.21
C LEU A 199 9.19 -17.81 -0.84
N ARG A 200 10.11 -18.79 -0.77
CA ARG A 200 10.14 -19.95 -1.67
C ARG A 200 9.17 -21.06 -1.24
N GLY A 201 8.57 -20.98 -0.07
CA GLY A 201 7.72 -22.04 0.46
C GLY A 201 8.46 -23.23 1.07
N ASP A 202 9.78 -23.17 1.15
CA ASP A 202 10.63 -24.25 1.65
C ASP A 202 10.51 -24.43 3.17
N ALA A 203 10.00 -23.43 3.88
CA ALA A 203 9.85 -23.44 5.32
C ALA A 203 8.68 -24.30 5.83
N MET A 204 7.72 -24.64 4.97
CA MET A 204 6.55 -25.47 5.36
C MET A 204 6.83 -26.97 5.34
N GLN A 205 7.99 -27.41 4.85
CA GLN A 205 8.34 -28.82 4.73
C GLN A 205 9.09 -29.39 5.96
N ASN A 206 9.59 -28.51 6.85
CA ASN A 206 10.42 -28.95 7.99
C ASN A 206 9.67 -29.11 9.32
N ASP A 207 8.41 -28.69 9.44
CA ASP A 207 7.62 -28.80 10.68
C ASP A 207 6.62 -29.98 10.64
N GLY A 208 6.83 -30.95 9.79
CA GLY A 208 5.97 -32.11 9.56
C GLY A 208 6.60 -33.45 9.99
N TYR A 209 7.12 -33.55 11.25
CA TYR A 209 7.32 -34.84 11.97
C TYR A 209 7.07 -34.65 13.46
#